data_0b4daf615d1d6873ccdf093fc45824cf
#
_entry.id   0b4daf615d1d6873ccdf093fc45824cf
#
_cell.length_a   1.000
_cell.length_b   1.000
_cell.length_c   1.000
_cell.angle_alpha   90.00
_cell.angle_beta   90.00
_cell.angle_gamma   90.00
#
_symmetry.space_group_name_H-M   'P 1'
#
loop_
_entity.id
_entity.type
_entity.pdbx_description
1 polymer ?
#
loop_
_entity_poly.entity_id
_entity_poly.type
_entity_poly.pdbx_seq_one_letter_code
_entity_poly.pdbx_strand_id
1 'polypeptide(L)'
;LFSQPIGGVLLPAEGLYVGQYSVFQRFLTISFKELFGHIYCAIPGDYNIFAYIVKCSILGEFTYNNNINIYVTFFKFVNLVIILATVLCTFMLIGKYKRKDKNSFIIMILLITFFTNIISYYSFNVQYPYLCTMDFRYIVPTIFTGIVTICVVLDEFIKNDIIKELIEYMIILFCILSFAFFFII
;
A
#
# COMPACT_ATOMS: atom_id res chain seq x y z
N LEU A 1 11.68 19.99 -15.63
CA LEU A 1 10.22 20.18 -15.69
C LEU A 1 9.60 18.84 -16.08
N PHE A 2 9.08 18.15 -15.08
CA PHE A 2 8.46 16.85 -15.30
C PHE A 2 6.95 17.03 -15.31
N SER A 3 6.31 16.62 -16.40
CA SER A 3 4.86 16.47 -16.48
C SER A 3 4.55 14.98 -16.45
N GLN A 4 3.53 14.58 -15.70
CA GLN A 4 3.05 13.19 -15.71
C GLN A 4 1.78 13.08 -16.55
N PRO A 5 1.66 12.03 -17.38
CA PRO A 5 0.40 11.74 -18.04
C PRO A 5 -0.57 11.12 -17.03
N ILE A 6 -1.70 11.76 -16.82
CA ILE A 6 -2.83 11.19 -16.09
C ILE A 6 -3.99 11.15 -17.06
N GLY A 7 -4.42 9.95 -17.44
CA GLY A 7 -5.50 9.77 -18.41
C GLY A 7 -5.26 10.50 -19.74
N GLY A 8 -4.01 10.62 -20.17
CA GLY A 8 -3.63 11.37 -21.38
C GLY A 8 -3.51 12.89 -21.19
N VAL A 9 -3.74 13.42 -19.99
CA VAL A 9 -3.55 14.83 -19.67
C VAL A 9 -2.21 15.02 -18.96
N LEU A 10 -1.39 15.95 -19.48
CA LEU A 10 -0.15 16.36 -18.82
C LEU A 10 -0.47 17.33 -17.69
N LEU A 11 -0.18 16.95 -16.46
CA LEU A 11 -0.26 17.89 -15.33
C LEU A 11 0.96 18.81 -15.31
N PRO A 12 0.76 20.11 -15.01
CA PRO A 12 1.88 21.02 -14.75
C PRO A 12 2.73 20.50 -13.59
N ALA A 13 4.04 20.69 -13.66
CA ALA A 13 4.97 20.25 -12.60
C ALA A 13 4.62 20.85 -11.22
N GLU A 14 4.05 22.05 -11.19
CA GLU A 14 3.55 22.71 -9.97
C GLU A 14 2.39 21.94 -9.31
N GLY A 15 1.50 21.34 -10.10
CA GLY A 15 0.39 20.52 -9.58
C GLY A 15 0.83 19.18 -8.97
N LEU A 16 2.07 18.77 -9.21
CA LEU A 16 2.64 17.52 -8.69
C LEU A 16 3.41 17.74 -7.37
N TYR A 17 3.68 18.99 -7.02
CA TYR A 17 4.43 19.31 -5.80
C TYR A 17 3.55 19.27 -4.57
N VAL A 18 3.90 18.41 -3.60
CA VAL A 18 3.17 18.22 -2.35
C VAL A 18 3.91 18.72 -1.11
N GLY A 19 5.08 19.37 -1.30
CA GLY A 19 5.90 19.91 -0.20
C GLY A 19 5.27 21.09 0.53
N GLN A 20 4.18 21.66 0.03
CA GLN A 20 3.37 22.67 0.69
C GLN A 20 2.60 22.13 1.92
N TYR A 21 2.37 20.81 1.97
CA TYR A 21 1.72 20.16 3.10
C TYR A 21 2.75 19.74 4.15
N SER A 22 2.38 19.84 5.43
CA SER A 22 3.28 19.46 6.51
C SER A 22 3.62 17.95 6.47
N VAL A 23 4.80 17.59 6.95
CA VAL A 23 5.23 16.20 7.07
C VAL A 23 4.20 15.37 7.86
N PHE A 24 3.61 15.96 8.91
CA PHE A 24 2.58 15.31 9.70
C PHE A 24 1.33 14.97 8.86
N GLN A 25 0.82 15.92 8.07
CA GLN A 25 -0.33 15.70 7.20
C GLN A 25 -0.05 14.66 6.11
N ARG A 26 1.17 14.65 5.57
CA ARG A 26 1.55 13.73 4.49
C ARG A 26 1.75 12.31 4.97
N PHE A 27 2.37 12.10 6.13
CA PHE A 27 2.90 10.80 6.55
C PHE A 27 2.24 10.18 7.78
N LEU A 28 1.68 10.97 8.69
CA LEU A 28 1.18 10.49 9.97
C LEU A 28 -0.35 10.55 10.12
N THR A 29 -1.04 11.15 9.16
CA THR A 29 -2.51 11.14 9.13
C THR A 29 -3.01 10.17 8.08
N ILE A 30 -4.26 9.75 8.21
CA ILE A 30 -4.97 9.00 7.17
C ILE A 30 -6.03 9.92 6.60
N SER A 31 -5.88 10.29 5.33
CA SER A 31 -6.87 11.11 4.65
C SER A 31 -7.96 10.25 4.02
N PHE A 32 -9.04 10.01 4.78
CA PHE A 32 -10.21 9.31 4.25
C PHE A 32 -10.86 10.04 3.08
N LYS A 33 -10.76 11.37 3.05
CA LYS A 33 -11.25 12.19 1.93
C LYS A 33 -10.51 11.85 0.63
N GLU A 34 -9.19 11.72 0.67
CA GLU A 34 -8.42 11.32 -0.51
C GLU A 34 -8.64 9.85 -0.86
N LEU A 35 -8.76 8.98 0.15
CA LEU A 35 -8.93 7.54 -0.05
C LEU A 35 -10.25 7.19 -0.74
N PHE A 36 -11.35 7.84 -0.35
CA PHE A 36 -12.70 7.52 -0.82
C PHE A 36 -13.34 8.60 -1.68
N GLY A 37 -12.91 9.87 -1.56
CA GLY A 37 -13.46 10.97 -2.33
C GLY A 37 -13.06 10.98 -3.79
N HIS A 38 -11.87 10.43 -4.10
CA HIS A 38 -11.36 10.31 -5.45
C HIS A 38 -10.95 8.87 -5.72
N ILE A 39 -11.37 8.36 -6.88
CA ILE A 39 -11.11 6.96 -7.25
C ILE A 39 -9.65 6.79 -7.63
N TYR A 40 -9.13 7.69 -8.44
CA TYR A 40 -7.80 7.60 -9.05
C TYR A 40 -6.71 8.26 -8.20
N CYS A 41 -5.45 7.90 -8.50
CA CYS A 41 -4.27 8.54 -7.95
C CYS A 41 -3.89 9.79 -8.74
N ALA A 42 -2.93 10.53 -8.19
CA ALA A 42 -2.28 11.66 -8.85
C ALA A 42 -3.25 12.79 -9.29
N ILE A 43 -4.37 12.92 -8.59
CA ILE A 43 -5.26 14.07 -8.77
C ILE A 43 -4.65 15.27 -8.05
N PRO A 44 -4.70 16.49 -8.63
CA PRO A 44 -4.26 17.68 -7.95
C PRO A 44 -4.92 17.81 -6.57
N GLY A 45 -4.09 17.88 -5.52
CA GLY A 45 -4.55 17.91 -4.12
C GLY A 45 -4.39 16.60 -3.34
N ASP A 46 -4.04 15.50 -3.98
CA ASP A 46 -3.59 14.29 -3.28
C ASP A 46 -2.22 14.59 -2.63
N TYR A 47 -2.10 14.40 -1.33
CA TYR A 47 -0.85 14.64 -0.58
C TYR A 47 -0.56 13.55 0.45
N ASN A 48 -1.54 12.74 0.77
CA ASN A 48 -1.43 11.74 1.84
C ASN A 48 -0.86 10.44 1.31
N ILE A 49 0.31 10.05 1.83
CA ILE A 49 1.05 8.89 1.33
C ILE A 49 0.32 7.58 1.51
N PHE A 50 -0.42 7.42 2.62
CA PHE A 50 -1.18 6.20 2.88
C PHE A 50 -2.33 6.03 1.89
N ALA A 51 -3.11 7.09 1.67
CA ALA A 51 -4.19 7.07 0.70
C ALA A 51 -3.66 6.82 -0.71
N TYR A 52 -2.51 7.42 -1.05
CA TYR A 52 -1.85 7.26 -2.34
C TYR A 52 -1.38 5.81 -2.55
N ILE A 53 -0.71 5.19 -1.57
CA ILE A 53 -0.28 3.79 -1.63
C ILE A 53 -1.47 2.87 -1.88
N VAL A 54 -2.57 3.00 -1.14
CA VAL A 54 -3.76 2.15 -1.29
C VAL A 54 -4.37 2.27 -2.68
N LYS A 55 -4.41 3.46 -3.25
CA LYS A 55 -4.94 3.69 -4.61
C LYS A 55 -3.96 3.21 -5.69
N CYS A 56 -2.72 3.64 -5.60
CA CYS A 56 -1.70 3.41 -6.62
C CYS A 56 -1.28 1.94 -6.71
N SER A 57 -1.36 1.17 -5.62
CA SER A 57 -1.08 -0.27 -5.64
C SER A 57 -2.06 -1.09 -6.48
N ILE A 58 -3.23 -0.54 -6.77
CA ILE A 58 -4.28 -1.19 -7.60
C ILE A 58 -4.29 -0.60 -9.00
N LEU A 59 -4.34 0.73 -9.09
CA LEU A 59 -4.64 1.45 -10.32
C LEU A 59 -3.38 1.95 -11.04
N GLY A 60 -2.22 1.91 -10.36
CA GLY A 60 -1.06 2.65 -10.82
C GLY A 60 -1.36 4.15 -10.84
N GLU A 61 -0.75 4.87 -11.77
CA GLU A 61 -0.96 6.31 -11.99
C GLU A 61 -1.96 6.57 -13.14
N PHE A 62 -2.80 5.59 -13.49
CA PHE A 62 -3.71 5.67 -14.62
C PHE A 62 -5.13 6.02 -14.19
N THR A 63 -5.85 6.70 -15.10
CA THR A 63 -7.28 6.91 -15.00
C THR A 63 -7.96 6.08 -16.09
N TYR A 64 -9.09 5.49 -15.74
CA TYR A 64 -9.85 4.62 -16.65
C TYR A 64 -11.20 5.24 -16.94
N ASN A 65 -11.62 5.19 -18.20
CA ASN A 65 -12.79 5.91 -18.70
C ASN A 65 -14.11 5.13 -18.55
N ASN A 66 -14.08 3.98 -17.90
CA ASN A 66 -15.23 3.09 -17.79
C ASN A 66 -15.97 3.30 -16.46
N ASN A 67 -17.27 2.97 -16.45
CA ASN A 67 -18.13 2.99 -15.24
C ASN A 67 -17.79 1.88 -14.25
N ILE A 68 -16.50 1.73 -13.91
CA ILE A 68 -15.97 0.70 -12.99
C ILE A 68 -15.83 1.17 -11.54
N ASN A 69 -16.42 2.32 -11.20
CA ASN A 69 -16.23 2.99 -9.92
C ASN A 69 -16.57 2.10 -8.72
N ILE A 70 -17.64 1.32 -8.79
CA ILE A 70 -18.08 0.42 -7.72
C ILE A 70 -17.05 -0.71 -7.54
N TYR A 71 -16.62 -1.30 -8.64
CA TYR A 71 -15.61 -2.36 -8.66
C TYR A 71 -14.29 -1.87 -8.03
N VAL A 72 -13.78 -0.73 -8.48
CA VAL A 72 -12.54 -0.15 -7.97
C VAL A 72 -12.65 0.21 -6.50
N THR A 73 -13.79 0.72 -6.04
CA THR A 73 -14.02 1.04 -4.63
C THR A 73 -13.99 -0.22 -3.77
N PHE A 74 -14.62 -1.29 -4.22
CA PHE A 74 -14.59 -2.58 -3.53
C PHE A 74 -13.16 -3.17 -3.51
N PHE A 75 -12.45 -3.10 -4.63
CA PHE A 75 -11.08 -3.58 -4.73
C PHE A 75 -10.13 -2.78 -3.80
N LYS A 76 -10.28 -1.44 -3.70
CA LYS A 76 -9.57 -0.62 -2.72
C LYS A 76 -9.82 -1.06 -1.28
N PHE A 77 -11.06 -1.41 -0.96
CA PHE A 77 -11.41 -1.89 0.37
C PHE A 77 -10.70 -3.20 0.71
N VAL A 78 -10.71 -4.18 -0.22
CA VAL A 78 -9.99 -5.46 -0.04
C VAL A 78 -8.49 -5.21 0.12
N ASN A 79 -7.91 -4.36 -0.71
CA ASN A 79 -6.49 -4.00 -0.62
C ASN A 79 -6.14 -3.34 0.73
N LEU A 80 -6.98 -2.43 1.20
CA LEU A 80 -6.81 -1.79 2.50
C LEU A 80 -6.78 -2.82 3.65
N VAL A 81 -7.67 -3.81 3.61
CA VAL A 81 -7.71 -4.88 4.62
C VAL A 81 -6.41 -5.68 4.60
N ILE A 82 -5.87 -6.01 3.42
CA ILE A 82 -4.60 -6.74 3.29
C ILE A 82 -3.43 -5.92 3.82
N ILE A 83 -3.37 -4.62 3.50
CA ILE A 83 -2.33 -3.72 4.02
C ILE A 83 -2.39 -3.66 5.55
N LEU A 84 -3.57 -3.51 6.13
CA LEU A 84 -3.76 -3.50 7.58
C LEU A 84 -3.37 -4.84 8.22
N ALA A 85 -3.74 -5.96 7.60
CA ALA A 85 -3.33 -7.29 8.05
C ALA A 85 -1.81 -7.44 8.04
N THR A 86 -1.13 -6.96 6.99
CA THR A 86 0.34 -6.96 6.90
C THR A 86 0.98 -6.19 8.05
N VAL A 87 0.46 -5.00 8.33
CA VAL A 87 0.97 -4.16 9.43
C VAL A 87 0.77 -4.85 10.79
N LEU A 88 -0.43 -5.41 11.04
CA LEU A 88 -0.71 -6.14 12.28
C LEU A 88 0.18 -7.37 12.44
N CYS A 89 0.34 -8.17 11.36
CA CYS A 89 1.24 -9.31 11.37
C CYS A 89 2.69 -8.91 11.66
N THR A 90 3.16 -7.79 11.12
CA THR A 90 4.50 -7.27 11.40
C THR A 90 4.67 -6.94 12.89
N PHE A 91 3.70 -6.31 13.53
CA PHE A 91 3.73 -6.05 14.97
C PHE A 91 3.71 -7.35 15.80
N MET A 92 2.95 -8.35 15.38
CA MET A 92 2.95 -9.67 16.03
C MET A 92 4.33 -10.34 15.97
N LEU A 93 5.03 -10.26 14.82
CA LEU A 93 6.39 -10.78 14.66
C LEU A 93 7.39 -10.06 15.58
N ILE A 94 7.28 -8.74 15.73
CA ILE A 94 8.14 -7.99 16.67
C ILE A 94 7.99 -8.52 18.09
N GLY A 95 6.74 -8.79 18.51
CA GLY A 95 6.46 -9.38 19.82
C GLY A 95 7.12 -10.75 20.03
N LYS A 96 7.17 -11.57 18.99
CA LYS A 96 7.78 -12.92 19.05
C LYS A 96 9.29 -12.90 18.99
N TYR A 97 9.90 -12.01 18.21
CA TYR A 97 11.35 -11.90 18.12
C TYR A 97 12.02 -11.82 19.50
N LYS A 98 11.38 -11.18 20.47
CA LYS A 98 11.86 -11.07 21.87
C LYS A 98 11.98 -12.41 22.62
N ARG A 99 11.36 -13.48 22.11
CA ARG A 99 11.31 -14.79 22.78
C ARG A 99 12.45 -15.74 22.39
N LYS A 100 13.40 -15.34 21.54
CA LYS A 100 14.56 -16.15 21.11
C LYS A 100 14.19 -17.53 20.58
N ASP A 101 13.19 -17.61 19.74
CA ASP A 101 12.78 -18.85 19.08
C ASP A 101 13.77 -19.28 17.99
N LYS A 102 13.70 -20.57 17.57
CA LYS A 102 14.55 -21.19 16.53
C LYS A 102 14.54 -20.40 15.20
N ASN A 103 13.44 -19.72 14.88
CA ASN A 103 13.27 -18.95 13.65
C ASN A 103 13.61 -17.46 13.81
N SER A 104 14.18 -17.06 14.95
CA SER A 104 14.40 -15.63 15.26
C SER A 104 15.29 -14.93 14.24
N PHE A 105 16.23 -15.64 13.60
CA PHE A 105 17.10 -15.08 12.55
C PHE A 105 16.31 -14.71 11.29
N ILE A 106 15.40 -15.57 10.84
CA ILE A 106 14.55 -15.31 9.66
C ILE A 106 13.62 -14.14 9.94
N ILE A 107 13.00 -14.14 11.12
CA ILE A 107 12.13 -13.04 11.57
C ILE A 107 12.89 -11.71 11.59
N MET A 108 14.12 -11.71 12.08
CA MET A 108 14.98 -10.53 12.12
C MET A 108 15.24 -9.98 10.70
N ILE A 109 15.58 -10.86 9.73
CA ILE A 109 15.82 -10.46 8.35
C ILE A 109 14.54 -9.85 7.75
N LEU A 110 13.39 -10.49 7.93
CA LEU A 110 12.11 -9.99 7.44
C LEU A 110 11.81 -8.59 8.00
N LEU A 111 11.96 -8.40 9.31
CA LEU A 111 11.70 -7.11 9.95
C LEU A 111 12.68 -6.04 9.46
N ILE A 112 13.97 -6.34 9.38
CA ILE A 112 14.98 -5.39 8.88
C ILE A 112 14.64 -4.99 7.46
N THR A 113 14.36 -5.95 6.58
CA THR A 113 14.04 -5.67 5.17
C THR A 113 12.76 -4.82 5.07
N PHE A 114 11.71 -5.17 5.82
CA PHE A 114 10.46 -4.42 5.82
C PHE A 114 10.66 -2.96 6.27
N PHE A 115 11.31 -2.76 7.42
CA PHE A 115 11.52 -1.40 7.94
C PHE A 115 12.50 -0.60 7.10
N THR A 116 13.55 -1.21 6.56
CA THR A 116 14.50 -0.52 5.66
C THR A 116 13.79 0.01 4.42
N ASN A 117 12.92 -0.81 3.79
CA ASN A 117 12.15 -0.37 2.62
C ASN A 117 11.21 0.78 2.98
N ILE A 118 10.48 0.70 4.09
CA ILE A 118 9.58 1.78 4.51
C ILE A 118 10.35 3.06 4.83
N ILE A 119 11.43 2.98 5.60
CA ILE A 119 12.25 4.14 5.97
C ILE A 119 12.85 4.78 4.73
N SER A 120 13.40 4.00 3.81
CA SER A 120 13.92 4.49 2.52
C SER A 120 12.85 5.21 1.72
N TYR A 121 11.66 4.62 1.61
CA TYR A 121 10.55 5.21 0.88
C TYR A 121 10.09 6.54 1.50
N TYR A 122 9.92 6.59 2.83
CA TYR A 122 9.58 7.85 3.51
C TYR A 122 10.67 8.90 3.38
N SER A 123 11.95 8.53 3.55
CA SER A 123 13.08 9.44 3.38
C SER A 123 13.13 10.02 1.97
N PHE A 124 12.90 9.19 0.95
CA PHE A 124 12.84 9.63 -0.44
C PHE A 124 11.70 10.64 -0.67
N ASN A 125 10.52 10.38 -0.12
CA ASN A 125 9.37 11.26 -0.24
C ASN A 125 9.52 12.59 0.54
N VAL A 126 10.32 12.60 1.61
CA VAL A 126 10.67 13.85 2.31
C VAL A 126 11.62 14.69 1.50
N GLN A 127 12.64 14.08 0.88
CA GLN A 127 13.62 14.79 0.06
C GLN A 127 13.04 15.28 -1.27
N TYR A 128 12.15 14.49 -1.87
CA TYR A 128 11.55 14.78 -3.16
C TYR A 128 10.02 14.78 -3.03
N PRO A 129 9.44 15.90 -2.57
CA PRO A 129 8.02 15.99 -2.26
C PRO A 129 7.14 16.19 -3.51
N TYR A 130 7.08 15.18 -4.35
CA TYR A 130 6.26 15.15 -5.55
C TYR A 130 5.30 13.95 -5.54
N LEU A 131 4.17 14.04 -6.23
CA LEU A 131 3.23 12.93 -6.34
C LEU A 131 3.89 11.68 -6.91
N CYS A 132 4.71 11.81 -7.96
CA CYS A 132 5.40 10.69 -8.60
C CYS A 132 6.36 9.93 -7.66
N THR A 133 6.88 10.57 -6.61
CA THR A 133 7.73 9.88 -5.63
C THR A 133 6.94 9.04 -4.64
N MET A 134 5.63 9.26 -4.53
CA MET A 134 4.73 8.48 -3.69
C MET A 134 4.24 7.21 -4.37
N ASP A 135 4.65 6.94 -5.62
CA ASP A 135 4.23 5.78 -6.38
C ASP A 135 4.58 4.47 -5.66
N PHE A 136 3.64 3.54 -5.71
CA PHE A 136 3.74 2.22 -5.11
C PHE A 136 4.94 1.39 -5.62
N ARG A 137 5.44 1.63 -6.85
CA ARG A 137 6.63 0.95 -7.40
C ARG A 137 7.87 1.05 -6.51
N TYR A 138 7.99 2.13 -5.74
CA TYR A 138 9.12 2.34 -4.83
C TYR A 138 9.03 1.53 -3.53
N ILE A 139 7.88 0.94 -3.24
CA ILE A 139 7.63 0.14 -2.04
C ILE A 139 7.30 -1.33 -2.36
N VAL A 140 7.34 -1.73 -3.64
CA VAL A 140 7.04 -3.11 -4.09
C VAL A 140 7.77 -4.20 -3.28
N PRO A 141 9.05 -4.05 -2.87
CA PRO A 141 9.70 -5.06 -2.04
C PRO A 141 8.99 -5.36 -0.72
N THR A 142 8.19 -4.41 -0.20
CA THR A 142 7.39 -4.66 1.01
C THR A 142 6.25 -5.65 0.80
N ILE A 143 5.79 -5.86 -0.44
CA ILE A 143 4.78 -6.89 -0.75
C ILE A 143 5.35 -8.27 -0.43
N PHE A 144 6.54 -8.56 -0.92
CA PHE A 144 7.18 -9.87 -0.69
C PHE A 144 7.41 -10.12 0.79
N THR A 145 7.98 -9.14 1.49
CA THR A 145 8.19 -9.25 2.93
C THR A 145 6.86 -9.32 3.69
N GLY A 146 5.85 -8.59 3.24
CA GLY A 146 4.50 -8.60 3.81
C GLY A 146 3.80 -9.95 3.66
N ILE A 147 3.84 -10.54 2.47
CA ILE A 147 3.25 -11.87 2.22
C ILE A 147 3.93 -12.92 3.10
N VAL A 148 5.26 -12.96 3.12
CA VAL A 148 6.00 -13.91 3.96
C VAL A 148 5.68 -13.69 5.44
N THR A 149 5.55 -12.43 5.87
CA THR A 149 5.15 -12.08 7.24
C THR A 149 3.77 -12.63 7.59
N ILE A 150 2.79 -12.45 6.70
CA ILE A 150 1.44 -13.00 6.90
C ILE A 150 1.51 -14.53 6.99
N CYS A 151 2.19 -15.20 6.07
CA CYS A 151 2.32 -16.66 6.08
C CYS A 151 2.92 -17.17 7.39
N VAL A 152 4.02 -16.58 7.84
CA VAL A 152 4.68 -16.96 9.10
C VAL A 152 3.75 -16.76 10.30
N VAL A 153 3.02 -15.64 10.33
CA VAL A 153 2.10 -15.35 11.43
C VAL A 153 0.89 -16.27 11.43
N LEU A 154 0.33 -16.57 10.25
CA LEU A 154 -0.79 -17.51 10.11
C LEU A 154 -0.39 -18.90 10.57
N ASP A 155 0.78 -19.38 10.21
CA ASP A 155 1.25 -20.72 10.56
C ASP A 155 1.57 -20.85 12.07
N GLU A 156 2.35 -19.91 12.60
CA GLU A 156 2.92 -20.04 13.91
C GLU A 156 2.10 -19.44 15.07
N PHE A 157 1.24 -18.45 14.82
CA PHE A 157 0.61 -17.65 15.89
C PHE A 157 -0.89 -17.73 15.92
N ILE A 158 -1.54 -17.81 14.78
CA ILE A 158 -2.98 -17.82 14.73
C ILE A 158 -3.44 -19.26 14.87
N LYS A 159 -3.99 -19.59 16.04
CA LYS A 159 -4.57 -20.91 16.32
C LYS A 159 -6.05 -21.01 15.90
N ASN A 160 -6.69 -19.88 15.61
CA ASN A 160 -8.08 -19.85 15.23
C ASN A 160 -8.21 -20.07 13.72
N ASP A 161 -8.75 -21.21 13.34
CA ASP A 161 -8.90 -21.60 11.94
C ASP A 161 -9.81 -20.64 11.15
N ILE A 162 -10.82 -20.07 11.79
CA ILE A 162 -11.73 -19.10 11.15
C ILE A 162 -10.94 -17.85 10.70
N ILE A 163 -10.01 -17.37 11.54
CA ILE A 163 -9.20 -16.19 11.18
C ILE A 163 -8.23 -16.53 10.05
N LYS A 164 -7.64 -17.72 10.05
CA LYS A 164 -6.77 -18.18 8.95
C LYS A 164 -7.54 -18.21 7.64
N GLU A 165 -8.67 -18.91 7.62
CA GLU A 165 -9.51 -19.00 6.44
C GLU A 165 -9.96 -17.62 5.94
N LEU A 166 -10.35 -16.72 6.84
CA LEU A 166 -10.75 -15.36 6.46
C LEU A 166 -9.63 -14.61 5.73
N ILE A 167 -8.41 -14.68 6.24
CA ILE A 167 -7.26 -14.00 5.62
C ILE A 167 -6.93 -14.65 4.27
N GLU A 168 -6.95 -15.98 4.18
CA GLU A 168 -6.74 -16.73 2.95
C GLU A 168 -7.78 -16.35 1.88
N TYR A 169 -9.06 -16.31 2.25
CA TYR A 169 -10.13 -15.88 1.35
C TYR A 169 -9.96 -14.43 0.89
N MET A 170 -9.50 -13.52 1.75
CA MET A 170 -9.25 -12.14 1.37
C MET A 170 -8.09 -12.03 0.37
N ILE A 171 -7.04 -12.84 0.51
CA ILE A 171 -5.93 -12.90 -0.45
C ILE A 171 -6.41 -13.46 -1.79
N ILE A 172 -7.16 -14.57 -1.77
CA ILE A 172 -7.73 -15.16 -2.99
C ILE A 172 -8.65 -14.16 -3.70
N LEU A 173 -9.52 -13.49 -2.94
CA LEU A 173 -10.41 -12.46 -3.47
C LEU A 173 -9.63 -11.32 -4.11
N PHE A 174 -8.54 -10.86 -3.49
CA PHE A 174 -7.66 -9.84 -4.07
C PHE A 174 -7.07 -10.31 -5.40
N CYS A 175 -6.59 -11.55 -5.47
CA CYS A 175 -6.04 -12.10 -6.71
C CYS A 175 -7.10 -12.19 -7.82
N ILE A 176 -8.33 -12.62 -7.49
CA ILE A 176 -9.44 -12.68 -8.44
C ILE A 176 -9.80 -11.28 -8.94
N LEU A 177 -9.92 -10.30 -8.04
CA LEU A 177 -10.23 -8.92 -8.40
C LEU A 177 -9.11 -8.31 -9.24
N SER A 178 -7.85 -8.55 -8.89
CA SER A 178 -6.69 -8.08 -9.66
C SER A 178 -6.70 -8.66 -11.07
N PHE A 179 -6.95 -9.97 -11.21
CA PHE A 179 -7.05 -10.62 -12.50
C PHE A 179 -8.22 -10.07 -13.33
N ALA A 180 -9.41 -10.00 -12.75
CA ALA A 180 -10.61 -9.48 -13.41
C ALA A 180 -10.42 -8.02 -13.88
N PHE A 181 -9.65 -7.22 -13.13
CA PHE A 181 -9.36 -5.83 -13.47
C PHE A 181 -8.68 -5.71 -14.84
N PHE A 182 -7.77 -6.61 -15.18
CA PHE A 182 -7.10 -6.65 -16.49
C PHE A 182 -8.04 -6.97 -17.68
N PHE A 183 -9.20 -7.57 -17.42
CA PHE A 183 -10.17 -7.89 -18.48
C PHE A 183 -11.29 -6.85 -18.60
N ILE A 184 -11.47 -6.01 -17.59
CA ILE A 184 -12.50 -4.97 -17.58
C ILE A 184 -11.99 -3.66 -18.21
N ILE A 185 -10.67 -3.46 -18.18
CA ILE A 185 -9.96 -2.31 -18.75
C ILE A 185 -9.66 -2.55 -20.22
#